data_4f1a8dca6176e448d2eceb7a1568e127
#
_entry.id   4f1a8dca6176e448d2eceb7a1568e127
#
_cell.length_a   1.000
_cell.length_b   1.000
_cell.length_c   1.000
_cell.angle_alpha   90.00
_cell.angle_beta   90.00
_cell.angle_gamma   90.00
#
_symmetry.space_group_name_H-M   'P 1'
#
loop_
_entity.id
_entity.type
_entity.pdbx_description
1 polymer ?
#
loop_
_entity_poly.entity_id
_entity_poly.type
_entity_poly.pdbx_seq_one_letter_code
_entity_poly.pdbx_strand_id
1 'polypeptide(L)'
;MIETKNGTSINNVTGRARRVEGRSAQVSVNGPINGEVVSVSTIGKEDLTYAEIARQGIILHVLQGRTSLLSHPFFQRIWLPHERTSWPEDGRTLRPFIYFPGRALNLSQEMAVEKIVSSDDDNRMVMIHGPPGTGKTTVIAAAVTSLHLADHERSVWIAAQSNVAVKNIAEKLCDVGFHDFKLLVSKDFHFDWCVRFSSKLLCLMTSNRHEHLYGDILQASFIRSDNFNKDIVGAARQLLDARVILCTLTMLSNPSIAAYTRIAPVHTVMFDEASQIEVGDYIPVIHRFSSTLRKFVFIGDNKQRSSLSSPTTSG
;
A
#
# COMPACT_ATOMS: atom_id res chain seq x y z
N MET A 1 -6.48 27.84 10.72
CA MET A 1 -7.15 29.05 11.27
C MET A 1 -6.97 30.16 10.27
N ILE A 2 -8.04 30.86 9.93
CA ILE A 2 -8.05 32.01 9.02
C ILE A 2 -8.37 33.22 9.86
N GLU A 3 -7.49 34.20 9.84
CA GLU A 3 -7.65 35.47 10.53
C GLU A 3 -8.17 36.51 9.53
N THR A 4 -9.31 37.12 9.86
CA THR A 4 -9.95 38.12 9.00
C THR A 4 -10.06 39.45 9.75
N LYS A 5 -9.87 40.54 9.03
CA LYS A 5 -10.01 41.91 9.57
C LYS A 5 -11.18 42.61 8.92
N ASN A 6 -12.09 43.10 9.75
CA ASN A 6 -13.18 43.96 9.31
C ASN A 6 -13.15 45.28 10.13
N GLY A 7 -12.64 46.30 9.51
CA GLY A 7 -12.36 47.59 10.23
C GLY A 7 -11.31 47.38 11.31
N THR A 8 -11.66 47.63 12.57
CA THR A 8 -10.79 47.44 13.75
C THR A 8 -10.93 46.04 14.40
N SER A 9 -11.90 45.25 13.96
CA SER A 9 -12.18 43.92 14.56
C SER A 9 -11.41 42.82 13.83
N ILE A 10 -10.77 41.95 14.61
CA ILE A 10 -10.09 40.74 14.12
C ILE A 10 -10.98 39.55 14.48
N ASN A 11 -11.38 38.77 13.48
CA ASN A 11 -12.14 37.54 13.67
C ASN A 11 -11.35 36.32 13.21
N ASN A 12 -11.43 35.24 13.98
CA ASN A 12 -10.77 33.99 13.66
C ASN A 12 -11.82 32.97 13.20
N VAL A 13 -11.62 32.43 12.00
CA VAL A 13 -12.46 31.37 11.43
C VAL A 13 -11.63 30.11 11.31
N THR A 14 -12.16 29.00 11.82
CA THR A 14 -11.51 27.69 11.65
C THR A 14 -11.99 27.02 10.38
N GLY A 15 -11.11 26.31 9.72
CA GLY A 15 -11.43 25.58 8.50
C GLY A 15 -10.54 24.35 8.36
N ARG A 16 -10.89 23.50 7.42
CA ARG A 16 -10.14 22.28 7.10
C ARG A 16 -9.67 22.35 5.64
N ALA A 17 -8.38 22.15 5.40
CA ALA A 17 -7.88 22.04 4.03
C ALA A 17 -8.49 20.83 3.35
N ARG A 18 -9.08 21.02 2.15
CA ARG A 18 -9.68 19.94 1.36
C ARG A 18 -8.80 19.50 0.21
N ARG A 19 -8.07 20.43 -0.39
CA ARG A 19 -7.20 20.16 -1.53
C ARG A 19 -6.05 21.15 -1.52
N VAL A 20 -4.84 20.65 -1.77
CA VAL A 20 -3.64 21.48 -1.93
C VAL A 20 -3.06 21.19 -3.31
N GLU A 21 -2.93 22.21 -4.16
CA GLU A 21 -2.35 22.11 -5.50
C GLU A 21 -1.26 23.17 -5.64
N GLY A 22 -0.01 22.73 -5.59
CA GLY A 22 1.14 23.63 -5.71
C GLY A 22 1.11 24.76 -4.67
N ARG A 23 0.85 26.00 -5.09
CA ARG A 23 0.77 27.18 -4.22
C ARG A 23 -0.67 27.56 -3.82
N SER A 24 -1.68 26.79 -4.21
CA SER A 24 -3.07 27.03 -3.87
C SER A 24 -3.63 25.92 -2.99
N ALA A 25 -4.50 26.30 -2.05
CA ALA A 25 -5.22 25.37 -1.19
C ALA A 25 -6.70 25.72 -1.13
N GLN A 26 -7.55 24.72 -1.29
CA GLN A 26 -8.99 24.84 -1.02
C GLN A 26 -9.24 24.54 0.44
N VAL A 27 -9.85 25.46 1.14
CA VAL A 27 -10.18 25.35 2.57
C VAL A 27 -11.69 25.42 2.74
N SER A 28 -12.27 24.38 3.37
CA SER A 28 -13.65 24.42 3.83
C SER A 28 -13.67 25.09 5.20
N VAL A 29 -14.43 26.17 5.34
CA VAL A 29 -14.51 26.94 6.57
C VAL A 29 -15.83 26.69 7.31
N ASN A 30 -15.78 26.75 8.64
CA ASN A 30 -16.92 26.47 9.51
C ASN A 30 -17.82 27.69 9.78
N GLY A 31 -17.68 28.76 9.01
CA GLY A 31 -18.47 29.99 9.16
C GLY A 31 -18.21 30.99 8.02
N PRO A 32 -18.98 32.08 7.97
CA PRO A 32 -18.79 33.10 6.94
C PRO A 32 -17.45 33.83 7.13
N ILE A 33 -16.73 34.02 6.05
CA ILE A 33 -15.53 34.88 6.03
C ILE A 33 -16.00 36.31 5.82
N ASN A 34 -15.98 37.10 6.89
CA ASN A 34 -16.35 38.51 6.85
C ASN A 34 -15.10 39.38 6.97
N GLY A 35 -14.85 40.22 5.96
CA GLY A 35 -13.69 41.10 5.92
C GLY A 35 -12.54 40.56 5.07
N GLU A 36 -11.40 41.24 5.14
CA GLU A 36 -10.19 40.88 4.41
C GLU A 36 -9.39 39.79 5.16
N VAL A 37 -8.92 38.79 4.46
CA VAL A 37 -8.07 37.74 5.04
C VAL A 37 -6.67 38.32 5.27
N VAL A 38 -6.28 38.41 6.52
CA VAL A 38 -4.98 38.95 6.94
C VAL A 38 -3.93 37.86 7.01
N SER A 39 -4.29 36.71 7.58
CA SER A 39 -3.38 35.60 7.72
C SER A 39 -4.11 34.25 7.65
N VAL A 40 -3.40 33.24 7.15
CA VAL A 40 -3.85 31.83 7.17
C VAL A 40 -2.77 31.03 7.86
N SER A 41 -3.04 30.54 9.06
CA SER A 41 -2.13 29.67 9.79
C SER A 41 -2.71 28.27 9.87
N THR A 42 -1.93 27.28 9.48
CA THR A 42 -2.27 25.88 9.69
C THR A 42 -1.90 25.51 11.13
N ILE A 43 -2.92 25.27 11.95
CA ILE A 43 -2.75 24.79 13.31
C ILE A 43 -3.36 23.40 13.34
N GLY A 44 -2.55 22.41 13.58
CA GLY A 44 -3.04 21.05 13.77
C GLY A 44 -2.20 20.00 13.08
N LYS A 45 -2.23 18.83 13.64
CA LYS A 45 -1.72 17.61 13.05
C LYS A 45 -2.68 17.20 11.93
N GLU A 46 -2.16 16.71 10.83
CA GLU A 46 -2.97 16.04 9.81
C GLU A 46 -3.80 14.92 10.47
N ASP A 47 -5.00 14.66 9.95
CA ASP A 47 -5.80 13.54 10.44
C ASP A 47 -4.96 12.25 10.31
N LEU A 48 -4.94 11.47 11.40
CA LEU A 48 -4.19 10.23 11.42
C LEU A 48 -4.66 9.29 10.30
N THR A 49 -3.72 8.67 9.64
CA THR A 49 -3.99 7.62 8.65
C THR A 49 -4.57 6.37 9.33
N TYR A 50 -5.24 5.50 8.57
CA TYR A 50 -5.72 4.23 9.11
C TYR A 50 -4.60 3.36 9.69
N ALA A 51 -3.39 3.42 9.13
CA ALA A 51 -2.22 2.71 9.65
C ALA A 51 -1.81 3.25 11.02
N GLU A 52 -1.74 4.57 11.18
CA GLU A 52 -1.41 5.21 12.47
C GLU A 52 -2.48 4.96 13.54
N ILE A 53 -3.77 5.08 13.18
CA ILE A 53 -4.88 4.79 14.09
C ILE A 53 -4.82 3.32 14.56
N ALA A 54 -4.63 2.39 13.63
CA ALA A 54 -4.53 0.98 13.96
C ALA A 54 -3.31 0.67 14.83
N ARG A 55 -2.14 1.27 14.52
CA ARG A 55 -0.93 1.14 15.33
C ARG A 55 -1.14 1.62 16.76
N GLN A 56 -1.69 2.83 16.93
CA GLN A 56 -1.97 3.39 18.26
C GLN A 56 -2.95 2.52 19.06
N GLY A 57 -4.03 2.04 18.42
CA GLY A 57 -5.01 1.17 19.04
C GLY A 57 -4.40 -0.15 19.52
N ILE A 58 -3.55 -0.80 18.71
CA ILE A 58 -2.89 -2.04 19.09
C ILE A 58 -1.92 -1.83 20.22
N ILE A 59 -1.08 -0.79 20.16
CA ILE A 59 -0.15 -0.45 21.25
C ILE A 59 -0.91 -0.23 22.56
N LEU A 60 -2.04 0.50 22.52
CA LEU A 60 -2.88 0.69 23.68
C LEU A 60 -3.41 -0.64 24.25
N HIS A 61 -3.88 -1.54 23.38
CA HIS A 61 -4.35 -2.87 23.83
C HIS A 61 -3.22 -3.71 24.44
N VAL A 62 -2.01 -3.63 23.90
CA VAL A 62 -0.84 -4.30 24.48
C VAL A 62 -0.52 -3.73 25.87
N LEU A 63 -0.49 -2.40 26.02
CA LEU A 63 -0.23 -1.74 27.31
C LEU A 63 -1.32 -2.05 28.35
N GLN A 64 -2.56 -2.29 27.93
CA GLN A 64 -3.67 -2.71 28.77
C GLN A 64 -3.68 -4.22 29.08
N GLY A 65 -2.73 -4.99 28.56
CA GLY A 65 -2.68 -6.44 28.71
C GLY A 65 -3.79 -7.20 27.98
N ARG A 66 -4.51 -6.56 27.04
CA ARG A 66 -5.62 -7.17 26.31
C ARG A 66 -5.16 -8.04 25.15
N THR A 67 -3.96 -7.81 24.64
CA THR A 67 -3.34 -8.58 23.55
C THR A 67 -1.84 -8.65 23.75
N SER A 68 -1.21 -9.66 23.14
CA SER A 68 0.24 -9.82 23.14
C SER A 68 0.72 -9.91 21.69
N LEU A 69 1.78 -9.18 21.37
CA LEU A 69 2.48 -9.27 20.08
C LEU A 69 3.67 -10.22 20.16
N LEU A 70 4.21 -10.45 21.37
CA LEU A 70 5.45 -11.18 21.59
C LEU A 70 5.41 -12.65 21.16
N SER A 71 4.22 -13.25 21.13
CA SER A 71 4.03 -14.63 20.67
C SER A 71 3.95 -14.77 19.14
N HIS A 72 3.85 -13.65 18.41
CA HIS A 72 3.70 -13.72 16.96
C HIS A 72 5.06 -13.87 16.26
N PRO A 73 5.26 -14.91 15.40
CA PRO A 73 6.58 -15.21 14.84
C PRO A 73 7.17 -14.09 13.99
N PHE A 74 6.37 -13.39 13.17
CA PHE A 74 6.86 -12.24 12.40
C PHE A 74 7.26 -11.07 13.31
N PHE A 75 6.53 -10.84 14.40
CA PHE A 75 6.92 -9.83 15.38
C PHE A 75 8.25 -10.20 16.04
N GLN A 76 8.41 -11.44 16.51
CA GLN A 76 9.67 -11.92 17.07
C GLN A 76 10.82 -11.75 16.09
N ARG A 77 10.64 -12.13 14.83
CA ARG A 77 11.70 -12.05 13.82
C ARG A 77 12.15 -10.62 13.51
N ILE A 78 11.26 -9.63 13.63
CA ILE A 78 11.60 -8.21 13.39
C ILE A 78 12.22 -7.55 14.62
N TRP A 79 11.62 -7.76 15.80
CA TRP A 79 11.99 -7.02 17.01
C TRP A 79 12.83 -7.84 17.99
N LEU A 80 12.81 -9.16 17.89
CA LEU A 80 13.57 -10.08 18.76
C LEU A 80 14.38 -11.09 17.92
N PRO A 81 15.29 -10.63 17.03
CA PRO A 81 15.90 -11.48 16.00
C PRO A 81 16.80 -12.60 16.57
N HIS A 82 17.18 -12.53 17.83
CA HIS A 82 18.02 -13.54 18.51
C HIS A 82 17.22 -14.71 19.09
N GLU A 83 15.90 -14.60 19.18
CA GLU A 83 15.06 -15.68 19.65
C GLU A 83 14.76 -16.68 18.53
N ARG A 84 14.67 -17.97 18.89
CA ARG A 84 14.22 -19.00 17.95
C ARG A 84 12.74 -18.81 17.66
N THR A 85 12.41 -18.55 16.42
CA THR A 85 11.03 -18.37 15.96
C THR A 85 10.46 -19.74 15.60
N SER A 86 9.33 -20.10 16.22
CA SER A 86 8.54 -21.26 15.80
C SER A 86 7.48 -20.80 14.80
N TRP A 87 7.57 -21.26 13.57
CA TRP A 87 6.63 -20.92 12.52
C TRP A 87 5.40 -21.85 12.57
N PRO A 88 4.19 -21.33 12.30
CA PRO A 88 3.02 -22.17 12.14
C PRO A 88 3.15 -23.03 10.87
N GLU A 89 2.71 -24.26 10.95
CA GLU A 89 2.68 -25.14 9.79
C GLU A 89 1.86 -24.50 8.65
N ASP A 90 2.41 -24.49 7.44
CA ASP A 90 1.73 -23.94 6.27
C ASP A 90 0.80 -24.95 5.61
N GLY A 91 0.93 -26.24 5.97
CA GLY A 91 0.15 -27.35 5.40
C GLY A 91 0.31 -27.54 3.88
N ARG A 92 1.08 -26.70 3.22
CA ARG A 92 1.27 -26.68 1.76
C ARG A 92 2.76 -26.55 1.46
N THR A 93 3.33 -27.58 0.87
CA THR A 93 4.69 -27.55 0.35
C THR A 93 4.63 -27.18 -1.14
N LEU A 94 4.87 -25.93 -1.45
CA LEU A 94 5.00 -25.49 -2.83
C LEU A 94 6.42 -25.81 -3.32
N ARG A 95 6.53 -26.46 -4.47
CA ARG A 95 7.81 -26.56 -5.14
C ARG A 95 8.14 -25.19 -5.76
N PRO A 96 9.30 -24.63 -5.52
CA PRO A 96 9.69 -23.39 -6.16
C PRO A 96 9.62 -23.54 -7.69
N PHE A 97 8.79 -22.74 -8.29
CA PHE A 97 8.64 -22.68 -9.74
C PHE A 97 8.68 -21.20 -10.13
N ILE A 98 9.64 -20.83 -10.97
CA ILE A 98 9.78 -19.47 -11.44
C ILE A 98 9.20 -19.39 -12.85
N TYR A 99 8.17 -18.58 -13.00
CA TYR A 99 7.58 -18.26 -14.29
C TYR A 99 7.50 -16.74 -14.46
N PHE A 100 8.07 -16.26 -15.51
CA PHE A 100 7.97 -14.87 -15.89
C PHE A 100 7.86 -14.74 -17.41
N PRO A 101 6.73 -14.30 -17.96
CA PRO A 101 6.48 -14.24 -19.41
C PRO A 101 7.23 -13.10 -20.10
N GLY A 102 7.83 -12.20 -19.36
CA GLY A 102 8.61 -11.08 -19.88
C GLY A 102 10.01 -11.50 -20.33
N ARG A 103 10.94 -10.55 -20.27
CA ARG A 103 12.37 -10.81 -20.54
C ARG A 103 12.97 -11.73 -19.48
N ALA A 104 14.03 -12.45 -19.84
CA ALA A 104 14.77 -13.26 -18.89
C ALA A 104 15.21 -12.44 -17.67
N LEU A 105 15.04 -13.02 -16.48
CA LEU A 105 15.54 -12.47 -15.23
C LEU A 105 17.06 -12.59 -15.19
N ASN A 106 17.74 -11.64 -14.58
CA ASN A 106 19.14 -11.82 -14.24
C ASN A 106 19.27 -12.70 -12.99
N LEU A 107 20.46 -13.25 -12.74
CA LEU A 107 20.71 -14.18 -11.64
C LEU A 107 20.24 -13.64 -10.27
N SER A 108 20.49 -12.36 -9.97
CA SER A 108 20.08 -11.75 -8.70
C SER A 108 18.55 -11.61 -8.58
N GLN A 109 17.87 -11.31 -9.68
CA GLN A 109 16.40 -11.25 -9.73
C GLN A 109 15.81 -12.66 -9.58
N GLU A 110 16.39 -13.66 -10.25
CA GLU A 110 15.96 -15.05 -10.15
C GLU A 110 16.08 -15.57 -8.71
N MET A 111 17.23 -15.38 -8.08
CA MET A 111 17.45 -15.71 -6.66
C MET A 111 16.47 -15.00 -5.72
N ALA A 112 16.13 -13.75 -6.01
CA ALA A 112 15.16 -13.01 -5.23
C ALA A 112 13.74 -13.60 -5.37
N VAL A 113 13.32 -13.94 -6.59
CA VAL A 113 12.04 -14.58 -6.87
C VAL A 113 11.98 -15.96 -6.21
N GLU A 114 13.04 -16.76 -6.32
CA GLU A 114 13.15 -18.08 -5.68
C GLU A 114 12.90 -18.01 -4.18
N LYS A 115 13.52 -17.06 -3.47
CA LYS A 115 13.28 -16.85 -2.04
C LYS A 115 11.82 -16.46 -1.74
N ILE A 116 11.21 -15.63 -2.59
CA ILE A 116 9.81 -15.23 -2.41
C ILE A 116 8.88 -16.43 -2.60
N VAL A 117 9.12 -17.26 -3.61
CA VAL A 117 8.27 -18.41 -3.95
C VAL A 117 8.50 -19.60 -3.01
N SER A 118 9.71 -19.76 -2.44
CA SER A 118 10.03 -20.83 -1.51
C SER A 118 9.06 -20.90 -0.33
N SER A 119 8.72 -22.12 0.09
CA SER A 119 7.90 -22.41 1.29
C SER A 119 8.72 -22.65 2.54
N ASP A 120 10.06 -22.59 2.45
CA ASP A 120 10.95 -22.84 3.58
C ASP A 120 10.77 -21.81 4.69
N ASP A 121 10.90 -22.24 5.92
CA ASP A 121 10.76 -21.38 7.10
C ASP A 121 11.79 -20.26 7.15
N ASP A 122 13.00 -20.47 6.63
CA ASP A 122 14.04 -19.45 6.50
C ASP A 122 13.63 -18.32 5.54
N ASN A 123 12.72 -18.61 4.61
CA ASN A 123 12.19 -17.68 3.62
C ASN A 123 10.79 -17.13 3.95
N ARG A 124 10.28 -17.34 5.19
CA ARG A 124 9.01 -16.73 5.64
C ARG A 124 9.09 -15.21 5.67
N MET A 125 10.27 -14.68 5.94
CA MET A 125 10.56 -13.26 5.88
C MET A 125 11.68 -13.03 4.88
N VAL A 126 11.40 -12.33 3.79
CA VAL A 126 12.34 -12.03 2.71
C VAL A 126 12.59 -10.54 2.65
N MET A 127 13.85 -10.15 2.61
CA MET A 127 14.29 -8.76 2.43
C MET A 127 15.08 -8.64 1.14
N ILE A 128 14.58 -7.83 0.20
CA ILE A 128 15.22 -7.58 -1.09
C ILE A 128 15.65 -6.11 -1.13
N HIS A 129 16.95 -5.94 -1.20
CA HIS A 129 17.56 -4.65 -1.37
C HIS A 129 18.01 -4.45 -2.81
N GLY A 130 17.63 -3.31 -3.40
CA GLY A 130 18.08 -2.94 -4.75
C GLY A 130 18.00 -1.43 -4.98
N PRO A 131 19.07 -0.82 -5.52
CA PRO A 131 19.05 0.57 -5.96
C PRO A 131 17.93 0.86 -6.97
N PRO A 132 17.61 2.14 -7.27
CA PRO A 132 16.72 2.50 -8.36
C PRO A 132 17.18 1.89 -9.69
N GLY A 133 16.25 1.43 -10.51
CA GLY A 133 16.53 0.86 -11.82
C GLY A 133 17.00 -0.61 -11.85
N THR A 134 17.20 -1.27 -10.71
CA THR A 134 17.60 -2.69 -10.66
C THR A 134 16.49 -3.69 -10.98
N GLY A 135 15.28 -3.20 -11.25
CA GLY A 135 14.15 -4.04 -11.63
C GLY A 135 13.37 -4.64 -10.45
N LYS A 136 13.31 -3.98 -9.29
CA LYS A 136 12.50 -4.41 -8.15
C LYS A 136 11.06 -4.73 -8.53
N THR A 137 10.40 -3.87 -9.31
CA THR A 137 9.04 -4.09 -9.80
C THR A 137 8.96 -5.32 -10.74
N THR A 138 10.02 -5.63 -11.47
CA THR A 138 10.13 -6.87 -12.27
C THR A 138 10.15 -8.10 -11.36
N VAL A 139 10.90 -8.06 -10.25
CA VAL A 139 10.93 -9.13 -9.24
C VAL A 139 9.54 -9.34 -8.63
N ILE A 140 8.82 -8.25 -8.29
CA ILE A 140 7.44 -8.34 -7.80
C ILE A 140 6.55 -9.03 -8.83
N ALA A 141 6.57 -8.59 -10.09
CA ALA A 141 5.74 -9.17 -11.14
C ALA A 141 6.07 -10.66 -11.38
N ALA A 142 7.36 -11.01 -11.40
CA ALA A 142 7.79 -12.41 -11.54
C ALA A 142 7.37 -13.29 -10.34
N ALA A 143 7.48 -12.76 -9.13
CA ALA A 143 7.05 -13.47 -7.93
C ALA A 143 5.53 -13.68 -7.93
N VAL A 144 4.75 -12.65 -8.29
CA VAL A 144 3.27 -12.73 -8.36
C VAL A 144 2.82 -13.77 -9.38
N THR A 145 3.36 -13.71 -10.62
CA THR A 145 3.00 -14.67 -11.66
C THR A 145 3.39 -16.10 -11.28
N SER A 146 4.54 -16.28 -10.65
CA SER A 146 5.02 -17.59 -10.18
C SER A 146 4.14 -18.15 -9.05
N LEU A 147 3.83 -17.33 -8.03
CA LEU A 147 2.97 -17.74 -6.91
C LEU A 147 1.55 -18.06 -7.36
N HIS A 148 0.98 -17.24 -8.25
CA HIS A 148 -0.36 -17.47 -8.79
C HIS A 148 -0.46 -18.77 -9.58
N LEU A 149 0.56 -19.10 -10.39
CA LEU A 149 0.60 -20.36 -11.14
C LEU A 149 0.84 -21.58 -10.24
N ALA A 150 1.62 -21.41 -9.16
CA ALA A 150 1.93 -22.50 -8.23
C ALA A 150 0.72 -22.87 -7.34
N ASP A 151 -0.07 -21.87 -6.93
CA ASP A 151 -1.25 -22.07 -6.08
C ASP A 151 -2.26 -20.93 -6.31
N HIS A 152 -3.27 -21.19 -7.13
CA HIS A 152 -4.33 -20.23 -7.46
C HIS A 152 -5.21 -19.85 -6.25
N GLU A 153 -5.23 -20.64 -5.19
CA GLU A 153 -6.01 -20.32 -3.98
C GLU A 153 -5.23 -19.44 -3.00
N ARG A 154 -3.91 -19.38 -3.14
CA ARG A 154 -3.07 -18.57 -2.26
C ARG A 154 -3.12 -17.10 -2.68
N SER A 155 -3.68 -16.29 -1.82
CA SER A 155 -3.77 -14.87 -2.08
C SER A 155 -2.44 -14.16 -1.79
N VAL A 156 -2.14 -13.19 -2.66
CA VAL A 156 -0.97 -12.33 -2.57
C VAL A 156 -1.43 -10.88 -2.47
N TRP A 157 -1.04 -10.23 -1.39
CA TRP A 157 -1.31 -8.82 -1.19
C TRP A 157 -0.03 -8.02 -1.42
N ILE A 158 -0.13 -6.96 -2.21
CA ILE A 158 0.99 -6.09 -2.50
C ILE A 158 0.64 -4.71 -1.98
N ALA A 159 1.46 -4.20 -1.09
CA ALA A 159 1.25 -2.89 -0.49
C ALA A 159 2.47 -1.99 -0.73
N ALA A 160 2.22 -0.70 -0.84
CA ALA A 160 3.27 0.31 -0.90
C ALA A 160 2.87 1.52 -0.04
N GLN A 161 3.85 2.38 0.25
CA GLN A 161 3.57 3.61 0.98
C GLN A 161 2.75 4.58 0.12
N SER A 162 3.05 4.66 -1.17
CA SER A 162 2.43 5.63 -2.09
C SER A 162 1.49 4.97 -3.09
N ASN A 163 0.45 5.69 -3.48
CA ASN A 163 -0.44 5.27 -4.56
C ASN A 163 0.28 5.18 -5.91
N VAL A 164 1.33 5.98 -6.10
CA VAL A 164 2.14 5.95 -7.33
C VAL A 164 2.90 4.64 -7.44
N ALA A 165 3.48 4.14 -6.35
CA ALA A 165 4.16 2.85 -6.33
C ALA A 165 3.18 1.70 -6.64
N VAL A 166 1.98 1.72 -6.03
CA VAL A 166 0.93 0.73 -6.31
C VAL A 166 0.55 0.74 -7.80
N LYS A 167 0.41 1.93 -8.38
CA LYS A 167 0.12 2.12 -9.80
C LYS A 167 1.22 1.50 -10.68
N ASN A 168 2.48 1.82 -10.41
CA ASN A 168 3.61 1.32 -11.19
C ASN A 168 3.68 -0.22 -11.19
N ILE A 169 3.31 -0.84 -10.07
CA ILE A 169 3.23 -2.32 -9.98
C ILE A 169 2.09 -2.85 -10.84
N ALA A 170 0.90 -2.23 -10.77
CA ALA A 170 -0.25 -2.63 -11.56
C ALA A 170 0.02 -2.52 -13.07
N GLU A 171 0.61 -1.42 -13.51
CA GLU A 171 1.04 -1.23 -14.90
C GLU A 171 2.06 -2.31 -15.31
N LYS A 172 3.01 -2.65 -14.44
CA LYS A 172 3.98 -3.71 -14.70
C LYS A 172 3.35 -5.09 -14.81
N LEU A 173 2.33 -5.39 -14.02
CA LEU A 173 1.58 -6.65 -14.15
C LEU A 173 0.83 -6.71 -15.49
N CYS A 174 0.22 -5.61 -15.91
CA CYS A 174 -0.41 -5.52 -17.24
C CYS A 174 0.61 -5.70 -18.38
N ASP A 175 1.80 -5.08 -18.28
CA ASP A 175 2.88 -5.19 -19.27
C ASP A 175 3.32 -6.64 -19.53
N VAL A 176 3.26 -7.49 -18.50
CA VAL A 176 3.62 -8.91 -18.61
C VAL A 176 2.42 -9.81 -18.89
N GLY A 177 1.26 -9.22 -19.18
CA GLY A 177 0.03 -9.95 -19.51
C GLY A 177 -0.69 -10.57 -18.32
N PHE A 178 -0.36 -10.17 -17.08
CA PHE A 178 -1.07 -10.61 -15.89
C PHE A 178 -2.17 -9.62 -15.53
N HIS A 179 -3.43 -10.05 -15.63
CA HIS A 179 -4.62 -9.19 -15.46
C HIS A 179 -5.53 -9.62 -14.31
N ASP A 180 -5.24 -10.77 -13.67
CA ASP A 180 -6.04 -11.30 -12.57
C ASP A 180 -5.64 -10.67 -11.23
N PHE A 181 -5.89 -9.36 -11.10
CA PHE A 181 -5.67 -8.62 -9.87
C PHE A 181 -6.74 -7.55 -9.62
N LYS A 182 -6.86 -7.10 -8.39
CA LYS A 182 -7.70 -5.96 -8.00
C LYS A 182 -6.88 -4.92 -7.25
N LEU A 183 -7.27 -3.64 -7.44
CA LEU A 183 -6.70 -2.50 -6.72
C LEU A 183 -7.74 -1.93 -5.76
N LEU A 184 -7.43 -1.93 -4.47
CA LEU A 184 -8.22 -1.23 -3.47
C LEU A 184 -7.68 0.20 -3.35
N VAL A 185 -8.47 1.18 -3.77
CA VAL A 185 -8.04 2.58 -3.86
C VAL A 185 -8.96 3.52 -3.10
N SER A 186 -8.41 4.64 -2.63
CA SER A 186 -9.23 5.71 -2.10
C SER A 186 -10.02 6.40 -3.22
N LYS A 187 -11.17 6.98 -2.86
CA LYS A 187 -12.01 7.73 -3.79
C LYS A 187 -11.22 8.84 -4.50
N ASP A 188 -10.48 9.61 -3.73
CA ASP A 188 -9.76 10.78 -4.25
C ASP A 188 -8.66 10.37 -5.24
N PHE A 189 -7.92 9.31 -4.91
CA PHE A 189 -6.88 8.80 -5.82
C PHE A 189 -7.44 8.26 -7.13
N HIS A 190 -8.61 7.59 -7.09
CA HIS A 190 -9.26 7.12 -8.30
C HIS A 190 -9.58 8.27 -9.26
N PHE A 191 -10.09 9.40 -8.76
CA PHE A 191 -10.36 10.57 -9.60
C PHE A 191 -9.08 11.17 -10.20
N ASP A 192 -8.03 11.34 -9.40
CA ASP A 192 -6.75 11.85 -9.87
C ASP A 192 -6.15 10.98 -10.98
N TRP A 193 -6.31 9.68 -10.87
CA TRP A 193 -5.85 8.75 -11.90
C TRP A 193 -6.69 8.86 -13.18
N CYS A 194 -8.02 8.81 -13.08
CA CYS A 194 -8.90 8.91 -14.24
C CYS A 194 -8.74 10.23 -14.99
N VAL A 195 -8.58 11.35 -14.29
CA VAL A 195 -8.36 12.66 -14.91
C VAL A 195 -7.04 12.70 -15.67
N ARG A 196 -5.97 12.16 -15.10
CA ARG A 196 -4.66 12.08 -15.78
C ARG A 196 -4.68 11.13 -16.99
N PHE A 197 -5.45 10.06 -16.92
CA PHE A 197 -5.63 9.13 -18.03
C PHE A 197 -6.39 9.81 -19.17
N SER A 198 -7.49 10.52 -18.88
CA SER A 198 -8.27 11.24 -19.87
C SER A 198 -7.46 12.36 -20.53
N SER A 199 -6.63 13.08 -19.79
CA SER A 199 -5.77 14.14 -20.35
C SER A 199 -4.61 13.58 -21.20
N LYS A 200 -4.01 12.45 -20.80
CA LYS A 200 -3.03 11.73 -21.61
C LYS A 200 -3.66 11.12 -22.86
N LEU A 201 -4.89 10.58 -22.74
CA LEU A 201 -5.65 10.04 -23.86
C LEU A 201 -5.91 11.09 -24.95
N LEU A 202 -6.23 12.32 -24.54
CA LEU A 202 -6.43 13.44 -25.46
C LEU A 202 -5.11 13.85 -26.15
N CYS A 203 -3.98 13.72 -25.46
CA CYS A 203 -2.64 14.02 -25.98
C CYS A 203 -2.07 12.87 -26.87
N LEU A 204 -2.51 11.62 -26.66
CA LEU A 204 -1.97 10.40 -27.28
C LEU A 204 -2.82 9.86 -28.43
N MET A 205 -3.82 10.59 -28.91
CA MET A 205 -4.51 10.21 -30.17
C MET A 205 -3.57 10.12 -31.38
N THR A 206 -2.28 10.36 -31.18
CA THR A 206 -1.23 10.30 -32.19
C THR A 206 -0.21 9.17 -32.05
N SER A 207 -0.24 8.36 -30.98
CA SER A 207 0.77 7.30 -30.83
C SER A 207 0.35 6.17 -29.87
N ASN A 208 0.40 4.93 -30.34
CA ASN A 208 0.38 3.63 -29.69
C ASN A 208 -0.93 3.03 -29.18
N ARG A 209 -1.41 1.99 -29.92
CA ARG A 209 -2.56 1.12 -29.59
C ARG A 209 -2.43 0.35 -28.27
N HIS A 210 -1.25 0.19 -27.70
CA HIS A 210 -1.03 -0.62 -26.48
C HIS A 210 -1.46 0.08 -25.20
N GLU A 211 -1.33 1.39 -25.08
CA GLU A 211 -1.71 2.14 -23.87
C GLU A 211 -3.23 2.19 -23.63
N HIS A 212 -4.05 2.11 -24.68
CA HIS A 212 -5.51 2.05 -24.56
C HIS A 212 -5.98 0.76 -23.88
N LEU A 213 -5.38 -0.37 -24.23
CA LEU A 213 -5.78 -1.68 -23.73
C LEU A 213 -5.52 -1.79 -22.21
N TYR A 214 -4.43 -1.24 -21.70
CA TYR A 214 -4.13 -1.22 -20.27
C TYR A 214 -5.06 -0.30 -19.48
N GLY A 215 -5.54 0.78 -20.07
CA GLY A 215 -6.49 1.69 -19.45
C GLY A 215 -7.78 1.00 -19.04
N ASP A 216 -8.37 0.23 -19.93
CA ASP A 216 -9.62 -0.49 -19.69
C ASP A 216 -9.44 -1.61 -18.66
N ILE A 217 -8.33 -2.36 -18.72
CA ILE A 217 -8.02 -3.42 -17.77
C ILE A 217 -7.82 -2.85 -16.38
N LEU A 218 -7.02 -1.79 -16.26
CA LEU A 218 -6.78 -1.12 -14.99
C LEU A 218 -8.08 -0.55 -14.43
N GLN A 219 -8.92 0.07 -15.26
CA GLN A 219 -10.22 0.61 -14.83
C GLN A 219 -11.17 -0.48 -14.31
N ALA A 220 -11.19 -1.64 -14.96
CA ALA A 220 -11.97 -2.79 -14.51
C ALA A 220 -11.43 -3.45 -13.22
N SER A 221 -10.17 -3.17 -12.88
CA SER A 221 -9.51 -3.74 -11.69
C SER A 221 -9.70 -2.89 -10.43
N PHE A 222 -10.22 -1.66 -10.52
CA PHE A 222 -10.41 -0.79 -9.36
C PHE A 222 -11.61 -1.17 -8.51
N ILE A 223 -11.40 -1.18 -7.20
CA ILE A 223 -12.44 -1.21 -6.18
C ILE A 223 -12.24 0.03 -5.30
N ARG A 224 -13.15 0.98 -5.37
CA ARG A 224 -13.05 2.25 -4.66
C ARG A 224 -13.56 2.13 -3.23
N SER A 225 -12.94 2.84 -2.31
CA SER A 225 -13.26 2.79 -0.88
C SER A 225 -14.69 3.23 -0.54
N ASP A 226 -15.29 4.11 -1.35
CA ASP A 226 -16.69 4.52 -1.18
C ASP A 226 -17.71 3.47 -1.67
N ASN A 227 -17.24 2.50 -2.47
CA ASN A 227 -18.03 1.39 -2.99
C ASN A 227 -17.70 0.05 -2.29
N PHE A 228 -16.96 0.07 -1.18
CA PHE A 228 -16.65 -1.15 -0.47
C PHE A 228 -17.90 -1.83 0.07
N ASN A 229 -18.07 -3.09 -0.29
CA ASN A 229 -19.11 -3.92 0.24
C ASN A 229 -18.73 -4.43 1.65
N LYS A 230 -19.66 -4.29 2.58
CA LYS A 230 -19.50 -4.78 3.97
C LYS A 230 -19.87 -6.25 4.10
N ASP A 231 -20.70 -6.76 3.19
CA ASP A 231 -21.08 -8.16 3.14
C ASP A 231 -20.12 -8.98 2.25
N ILE A 232 -20.02 -10.27 2.55
CA ILE A 232 -19.09 -11.19 1.88
C ILE A 232 -19.50 -11.43 0.41
N VAL A 233 -20.79 -11.50 0.12
CA VAL A 233 -21.28 -11.80 -1.23
C VAL A 233 -20.99 -10.64 -2.18
N GLY A 234 -21.25 -9.42 -1.74
CA GLY A 234 -20.94 -8.22 -2.51
C GLY A 234 -19.43 -8.03 -2.73
N ALA A 235 -18.63 -8.30 -1.70
CA ALA A 235 -17.16 -8.25 -1.82
C ALA A 235 -16.64 -9.35 -2.77
N ALA A 236 -17.20 -10.57 -2.74
CA ALA A 236 -16.83 -11.64 -3.66
C ALA A 236 -17.12 -11.26 -5.12
N ARG A 237 -18.29 -10.67 -5.38
CA ARG A 237 -18.64 -10.20 -6.73
C ARG A 237 -17.68 -9.12 -7.24
N GLN A 238 -17.16 -8.26 -6.35
CA GLN A 238 -16.19 -7.23 -6.74
C GLN A 238 -14.80 -7.81 -6.99
N LEU A 239 -14.39 -8.81 -6.21
CA LEU A 239 -13.10 -9.47 -6.40
C LEU A 239 -13.05 -10.30 -7.68
N LEU A 240 -14.19 -10.87 -8.13
CA LEU A 240 -14.23 -11.77 -9.29
C LEU A 240 -13.18 -12.89 -9.20
N ASP A 241 -13.08 -13.52 -8.03
CA ASP A 241 -12.11 -14.57 -7.68
C ASP A 241 -10.62 -14.17 -7.73
N ALA A 242 -10.30 -12.91 -8.00
CA ALA A 242 -8.92 -12.43 -7.97
C ALA A 242 -8.27 -12.69 -6.61
N ARG A 243 -7.07 -13.27 -6.63
CA ARG A 243 -6.25 -13.58 -5.45
C ARG A 243 -5.06 -12.64 -5.29
N VAL A 244 -4.79 -11.81 -6.27
CA VAL A 244 -3.75 -10.77 -6.22
C VAL A 244 -4.41 -9.43 -5.97
N ILE A 245 -4.08 -8.83 -4.81
CA ILE A 245 -4.70 -7.58 -4.37
C ILE A 245 -3.61 -6.54 -4.15
N LEU A 246 -3.77 -5.38 -4.76
CA LEU A 246 -2.87 -4.24 -4.63
C LEU A 246 -3.54 -3.13 -3.83
N CYS A 247 -2.80 -2.52 -2.91
CA CYS A 247 -3.31 -1.38 -2.13
C CYS A 247 -2.16 -0.59 -1.50
N THR A 248 -2.46 0.55 -0.87
CA THR A 248 -1.50 1.19 0.03
C THR A 248 -1.51 0.54 1.40
N LEU A 249 -0.43 0.72 2.18
CA LEU A 249 -0.36 0.25 3.57
C LEU A 249 -1.52 0.81 4.42
N THR A 250 -1.85 2.07 4.23
CA THR A 250 -3.01 2.72 4.89
C THR A 250 -4.31 2.02 4.52
N MET A 251 -4.50 1.64 3.25
CA MET A 251 -5.67 0.90 2.82
C MET A 251 -5.69 -0.52 3.39
N LEU A 252 -4.56 -1.20 3.46
CA LEU A 252 -4.44 -2.55 4.08
C LEU A 252 -4.82 -2.50 5.58
N SER A 253 -4.60 -1.38 6.23
CA SER A 253 -4.98 -1.14 7.63
C SER A 253 -6.43 -0.67 7.82
N ASN A 254 -7.16 -0.35 6.72
CA ASN A 254 -8.54 0.13 6.79
C ASN A 254 -9.49 -0.99 7.27
N PRO A 255 -10.32 -0.75 8.31
CA PRO A 255 -11.30 -1.74 8.77
C PRO A 255 -12.31 -2.17 7.71
N SER A 256 -12.64 -1.28 6.77
CA SER A 256 -13.65 -1.53 5.73
C SER A 256 -13.28 -2.63 4.74
N ILE A 257 -11.99 -3.06 4.68
CA ILE A 257 -11.58 -4.18 3.83
C ILE A 257 -11.82 -5.56 4.45
N ALA A 258 -12.47 -5.64 5.62
CA ALA A 258 -12.63 -6.91 6.35
C ALA A 258 -13.36 -7.99 5.53
N ALA A 259 -14.34 -7.64 4.70
CA ALA A 259 -15.03 -8.58 3.83
C ALA A 259 -14.09 -9.16 2.76
N TYR A 260 -13.25 -8.32 2.17
CA TYR A 260 -12.28 -8.73 1.13
C TYR A 260 -11.20 -9.66 1.68
N THR A 261 -10.69 -9.37 2.90
CA THR A 261 -9.67 -10.22 3.55
C THR A 261 -10.22 -11.55 4.06
N ARG A 262 -11.54 -11.74 4.13
CA ARG A 262 -12.16 -13.04 4.37
C ARG A 262 -12.23 -13.92 3.11
N ILE A 263 -12.38 -13.30 1.94
CA ILE A 263 -12.48 -13.99 0.64
C ILE A 263 -11.09 -14.28 0.09
N ALA A 264 -10.20 -13.30 0.16
CA ALA A 264 -8.78 -13.39 -0.19
C ALA A 264 -7.93 -13.16 1.07
N PRO A 265 -7.76 -14.17 1.96
CA PRO A 265 -7.02 -14.04 3.19
C PRO A 265 -5.59 -13.58 2.93
N VAL A 266 -5.02 -12.77 3.82
CA VAL A 266 -3.65 -12.26 3.65
C VAL A 266 -2.66 -13.38 3.99
N HIS A 267 -2.28 -14.19 2.99
CA HIS A 267 -1.30 -15.26 3.16
C HIS A 267 0.13 -14.77 2.89
N THR A 268 0.33 -14.10 1.79
CA THR A 268 1.60 -13.46 1.43
C THR A 268 1.40 -11.97 1.30
N VAL A 269 2.22 -11.18 1.96
CA VAL A 269 2.24 -9.73 1.77
C VAL A 269 3.61 -9.28 1.29
N MET A 270 3.62 -8.47 0.24
CA MET A 270 4.83 -7.85 -0.32
C MET A 270 4.74 -6.34 -0.16
N PHE A 271 5.76 -5.73 0.39
CA PHE A 271 5.86 -4.28 0.52
C PHE A 271 6.88 -3.74 -0.46
N ASP A 272 6.43 -2.92 -1.41
CA ASP A 272 7.32 -2.10 -2.23
C ASP A 272 7.63 -0.80 -1.50
N GLU A 273 8.77 -0.19 -1.83
CA GLU A 273 9.29 0.99 -1.13
C GLU A 273 9.37 0.79 0.39
N ALA A 274 9.64 -0.44 0.86
CA ALA A 274 9.60 -0.80 2.27
C ALA A 274 10.54 0.05 3.16
N SER A 275 11.60 0.63 2.59
CA SER A 275 12.49 1.56 3.29
C SER A 275 11.85 2.89 3.66
N GLN A 276 10.74 3.27 3.03
CA GLN A 276 9.99 4.49 3.33
C GLN A 276 8.95 4.29 4.44
N ILE A 277 8.64 3.04 4.77
CA ILE A 277 7.65 2.67 5.78
C ILE A 277 8.30 2.63 7.16
N GLU A 278 7.68 3.25 8.15
CA GLU A 278 8.11 3.12 9.53
C GLU A 278 7.90 1.68 10.02
N VAL A 279 8.88 1.11 10.73
CA VAL A 279 8.82 -0.29 11.20
C VAL A 279 7.58 -0.55 12.07
N GLY A 280 7.15 0.45 12.84
CA GLY A 280 5.93 0.38 13.65
C GLY A 280 4.63 0.23 12.85
N ASP A 281 4.60 0.65 11.58
CA ASP A 281 3.41 0.57 10.73
C ASP A 281 3.15 -0.84 10.20
N TYR A 282 4.09 -1.76 10.35
CA TYR A 282 3.85 -3.18 10.08
C TYR A 282 3.10 -3.90 11.21
N ILE A 283 3.07 -3.34 12.43
CA ILE A 283 2.37 -3.93 13.59
C ILE A 283 0.90 -4.22 13.30
N PRO A 284 0.11 -3.30 12.70
CA PRO A 284 -1.28 -3.56 12.36
C PRO A 284 -1.47 -4.73 11.43
N VAL A 285 -0.60 -4.89 10.44
CA VAL A 285 -0.66 -5.99 9.47
C VAL A 285 -0.38 -7.31 10.15
N ILE A 286 0.69 -7.39 10.94
CA ILE A 286 1.08 -8.59 11.69
C ILE A 286 -0.02 -9.00 12.66
N HIS A 287 -0.56 -8.06 13.44
CA HIS A 287 -1.60 -8.34 14.41
C HIS A 287 -2.93 -8.76 13.76
N ARG A 288 -3.37 -8.00 12.75
CA ARG A 288 -4.67 -8.22 12.11
C ARG A 288 -4.75 -9.54 11.35
N PHE A 289 -3.65 -9.93 10.69
CA PHE A 289 -3.59 -11.11 9.84
C PHE A 289 -2.81 -12.27 10.48
N SER A 290 -2.64 -12.24 11.80
CA SER A 290 -1.87 -13.22 12.56
C SER A 290 -2.24 -14.68 12.27
N SER A 291 -3.50 -14.98 12.02
CA SER A 291 -3.98 -16.33 11.75
C SER A 291 -3.74 -16.80 10.31
N THR A 292 -3.64 -15.87 9.36
CA THR A 292 -3.56 -16.18 7.93
C THR A 292 -2.20 -15.89 7.31
N LEU A 293 -1.45 -14.94 7.86
CA LEU A 293 -0.16 -14.51 7.34
C LEU A 293 0.88 -15.63 7.41
N ARG A 294 1.50 -15.95 6.28
CA ARG A 294 2.50 -17.01 6.14
C ARG A 294 3.83 -16.50 5.58
N LYS A 295 3.80 -15.40 4.83
CA LYS A 295 5.00 -14.82 4.22
C LYS A 295 4.96 -13.30 4.22
N PHE A 296 6.10 -12.71 4.56
CA PHE A 296 6.30 -11.27 4.63
C PHE A 296 7.51 -10.89 3.77
N VAL A 297 7.31 -10.05 2.76
CA VAL A 297 8.36 -9.68 1.81
C VAL A 297 8.54 -8.16 1.81
N PHE A 298 9.76 -7.73 2.03
CA PHE A 298 10.17 -6.32 2.01
C PHE A 298 11.05 -6.06 0.80
N ILE A 299 10.67 -5.10 -0.02
CA ILE A 299 11.43 -4.71 -1.21
C ILE A 299 11.68 -3.21 -1.13
N GLY A 300 12.93 -2.79 -1.20
CA GLY A 300 13.23 -1.37 -1.05
C GLY A 300 14.67 -0.99 -1.36
N ASP A 301 14.99 0.27 -1.10
CA ASP A 301 16.33 0.84 -1.21
C ASP A 301 16.65 1.61 0.08
N ASN A 302 17.69 1.20 0.78
CA ASN A 302 18.10 1.82 2.05
C ASN A 302 18.63 3.25 1.89
N LYS A 303 19.03 3.65 0.68
CA LYS A 303 19.59 4.99 0.42
C LYS A 303 18.53 6.07 0.22
N GLN A 304 17.27 5.71 -0.02
CA GLN A 304 16.21 6.69 -0.23
C GLN A 304 15.75 7.41 1.05
N ARG A 305 16.14 6.94 2.22
CA ARG A 305 15.74 7.53 3.53
C ARG A 305 16.53 8.78 3.92
N SER A 306 17.65 9.07 3.28
CA SER A 306 18.59 10.13 3.70
C SER A 306 18.19 11.56 3.30
N SER A 307 17.08 11.76 2.56
CA SER A 307 16.68 13.09 2.07
C SER A 307 15.64 13.82 2.94
N LEU A 308 15.14 13.22 4.03
CA LEU A 308 14.05 13.78 4.84
C LEU A 308 14.43 14.20 6.27
N SER A 309 15.69 14.06 6.69
CA SER A 309 16.10 14.43 8.05
C SER A 309 17.41 15.23 8.09
N SER A 310 17.36 16.48 7.71
CA SER A 310 18.26 17.49 8.26
C SER A 310 17.43 18.66 8.79
N PRO A 311 17.24 18.79 10.12
CA PRO A 311 16.87 20.06 10.68
C PRO A 311 18.05 20.98 10.44
N THR A 312 17.87 22.01 9.62
CA THR A 312 18.78 23.15 9.55
C THR A 312 18.79 23.80 10.93
N THR A 313 19.77 23.46 11.73
CA THR A 313 20.21 24.31 12.84
C THR A 313 20.94 25.49 12.23
N SER A 314 20.21 26.57 12.00
CA SER A 314 20.79 27.90 11.86
C SER A 314 21.10 28.42 13.27
N GLY A 315 22.40 28.63 13.52
CA GLY A 315 22.92 29.38 14.67
C GLY A 315 22.51 30.83 14.66
#